data_c1eafa9e072082cda39035dfcd64cfc9
#
_entry.id   c1eafa9e072082cda39035dfcd64cfc9
#
_cell.length_a   1.000
_cell.length_b   1.000
_cell.length_c   1.000
_cell.angle_alpha   90.00
_cell.angle_beta   90.00
_cell.angle_gamma   90.00
#
_symmetry.space_group_name_H-M   'P 1'
#
loop_
_entity.id
_entity.type
_entity.pdbx_description
1 polymer ?
#
loop_
_entity_poly.entity_id
_entity_poly.type
_entity_poly.pdbx_seq_one_letter_code
_entity_poly.pdbx_strand_id
1 'polypeptide(L)'
;MNAVLRNILRNKHKIEYDKFIYPDFKKILDKIFSSNSIRNYIYSSLFTKPENYQISLIDKKDALYGKRVFRLEKKIIKGCFVQDVGNFEVISTVHKFFKNKNLIDVCAAPGGKSILLNSLGFNVYAIDKSQKQINKFKENINRLNLKINIQQIDFLKKKFTSKYDSILLDAPCSALGTFRRNPDVTVKIDKPVMKKQQKTQIQMIEKSLKILNKNGFIVYIVCSFHPFETIEVIDKIVQKHKNIRLHDIHSNKMIKRQNGYFINPLSFKEIGGSDIFFVSVIEKVR
;
A
#
# COMPACT_ATOMS: atom_id res chain seq x y z
N MET A 1 24.46 -2.24 -8.38
CA MET A 1 23.75 -1.87 -9.64
C MET A 1 23.19 -0.43 -9.61
N ASN A 2 22.48 0.02 -8.57
CA ASN A 2 21.92 1.38 -8.49
C ASN A 2 22.93 2.52 -8.54
N ALA A 3 24.10 2.38 -7.93
CA ALA A 3 25.14 3.42 -7.94
C ALA A 3 25.74 3.61 -9.33
N VAL A 4 25.92 2.51 -10.07
CA VAL A 4 26.46 2.54 -11.45
C VAL A 4 25.46 3.17 -12.41
N LEU A 5 24.18 2.77 -12.35
CA LEU A 5 23.11 3.37 -13.16
C LEU A 5 22.95 4.86 -12.85
N ARG A 6 22.98 5.26 -11.58
CA ARG A 6 22.89 6.67 -11.18
C ARG A 6 24.11 7.50 -11.64
N ASN A 7 25.31 6.92 -11.67
CA ASN A 7 26.51 7.58 -12.21
C ASN A 7 26.44 7.77 -13.72
N ILE A 8 25.98 6.77 -14.47
CA ILE A 8 25.75 6.86 -15.91
C ILE A 8 24.75 8.00 -16.22
N LEU A 9 23.70 8.13 -15.42
CA LEU A 9 22.66 9.15 -15.58
C LEU A 9 23.11 10.57 -15.24
N ARG A 10 24.09 10.76 -14.37
CA ARG A 10 24.67 12.07 -14.07
C ARG A 10 25.42 12.67 -15.26
N ASN A 11 25.82 11.86 -16.23
CA ASN A 11 26.63 12.27 -17.38
C ASN A 11 25.81 12.73 -18.61
N LYS A 12 24.63 13.33 -18.42
CA LYS A 12 23.85 14.14 -19.38
C LYS A 12 23.64 13.59 -20.81
N HIS A 13 23.77 12.31 -21.08
CA HIS A 13 23.34 11.75 -22.37
C HIS A 13 21.85 11.54 -22.40
N LYS A 14 21.19 11.78 -23.55
CA LYS A 14 19.80 11.38 -23.80
C LYS A 14 19.69 9.87 -23.65
N ILE A 15 19.32 9.40 -22.46
CA ILE A 15 19.14 7.97 -22.20
C ILE A 15 17.71 7.62 -22.61
N GLU A 16 17.58 6.70 -23.55
CA GLU A 16 16.31 6.04 -23.85
C GLU A 16 16.06 5.05 -22.72
N TYR A 17 15.36 5.53 -21.67
CA TYR A 17 15.12 4.78 -20.45
C TYR A 17 14.48 3.41 -20.68
N ASP A 18 13.66 3.29 -21.72
CA ASP A 18 12.95 2.09 -22.08
C ASP A 18 13.86 0.92 -22.51
N LYS A 19 15.06 1.20 -23.00
CA LYS A 19 16.08 0.17 -23.35
C LYS A 19 16.68 -0.51 -22.10
N PHE A 20 16.58 0.11 -20.93
CA PHE A 20 17.12 -0.41 -19.68
C PHE A 20 16.06 -1.02 -18.75
N ILE A 21 14.82 -1.13 -19.24
CA ILE A 21 13.71 -1.65 -18.46
C ILE A 21 13.47 -3.11 -18.81
N TYR A 22 13.36 -3.95 -17.78
CA TYR A 22 13.09 -5.36 -17.96
C TYR A 22 11.79 -5.59 -18.74
N PRO A 23 11.79 -6.44 -19.77
CA PRO A 23 10.64 -6.64 -20.65
C PRO A 23 9.36 -7.04 -19.91
N ASP A 24 9.46 -7.89 -18.87
CA ASP A 24 8.29 -8.31 -18.11
C ASP A 24 7.71 -7.16 -17.25
N PHE A 25 8.55 -6.29 -16.70
CA PHE A 25 8.10 -5.09 -16.00
C PHE A 25 7.35 -4.14 -16.95
N LYS A 26 7.90 -3.92 -18.16
CA LYS A 26 7.27 -3.11 -19.21
C LYS A 26 5.90 -3.67 -19.60
N LYS A 27 5.81 -4.98 -19.90
CA LYS A 27 4.54 -5.64 -20.25
C LYS A 27 3.47 -5.48 -19.19
N ILE A 28 3.85 -5.57 -17.90
CA ILE A 28 2.91 -5.40 -16.80
C ILE A 28 2.44 -3.95 -16.72
N LEU A 29 3.34 -2.97 -16.86
CA LEU A 29 2.97 -1.56 -16.88
C LEU A 29 2.02 -1.22 -18.02
N ASP A 30 2.28 -1.71 -19.22
CA ASP A 30 1.45 -1.47 -20.40
C ASP A 30 0.03 -2.03 -20.21
N LYS A 31 -0.09 -3.17 -19.54
CA LYS A 31 -1.38 -3.78 -19.20
C LYS A 31 -2.18 -2.95 -18.18
N ILE A 32 -1.51 -2.36 -17.20
CA ILE A 32 -2.16 -1.65 -16.09
C ILE A 32 -2.38 -0.18 -16.39
N PHE A 33 -1.42 0.49 -17.01
CA PHE A 33 -1.46 1.93 -17.25
C PHE A 33 -1.54 2.22 -18.76
N SER A 34 -2.73 2.56 -19.25
CA SER A 34 -2.96 2.92 -20.67
C SER A 34 -2.31 4.24 -21.07
N SER A 35 -2.13 5.19 -20.13
CA SER A 35 -1.56 6.51 -20.37
C SER A 35 -0.04 6.44 -20.58
N ASN A 36 0.43 6.93 -21.73
CA ASN A 36 1.85 7.08 -22.02
C ASN A 36 2.54 8.02 -21.03
N SER A 37 1.89 9.10 -20.62
CA SER A 37 2.44 10.07 -19.65
C SER A 37 2.72 9.40 -18.30
N ILE A 38 1.84 8.52 -17.84
CA ILE A 38 2.03 7.77 -16.58
C ILE A 38 3.20 6.78 -16.74
N ARG A 39 3.25 6.02 -17.83
CA ARG A 39 4.33 5.05 -18.07
C ARG A 39 5.69 5.74 -18.18
N ASN A 40 5.78 6.82 -18.95
CA ASN A 40 7.02 7.59 -19.09
C ASN A 40 7.48 8.17 -17.75
N TYR A 41 6.55 8.64 -16.91
CA TYR A 41 6.87 9.07 -15.56
C TYR A 41 7.39 7.93 -14.69
N ILE A 42 6.77 6.75 -14.75
CA ILE A 42 7.23 5.56 -14.04
C ILE A 42 8.64 5.18 -14.51
N TYR A 43 8.89 5.16 -15.82
CA TYR A 43 10.21 4.86 -16.37
C TYR A 43 11.28 5.84 -15.90
N SER A 44 11.02 7.15 -15.99
CA SER A 44 11.97 8.15 -15.52
C SER A 44 12.24 8.05 -14.00
N SER A 45 11.22 7.68 -13.23
CA SER A 45 11.33 7.56 -11.77
C SER A 45 12.19 6.39 -11.28
N LEU A 46 12.43 5.36 -12.12
CA LEU A 46 13.40 4.30 -11.83
C LEU A 46 14.83 4.85 -11.70
N PHE A 47 15.12 5.92 -12.39
CA PHE A 47 16.46 6.49 -12.51
C PHE A 47 16.64 7.78 -11.69
N THR A 48 15.61 8.25 -11.03
CA THR A 48 15.68 9.43 -10.16
C THR A 48 15.80 9.01 -8.69
N LYS A 49 16.47 9.83 -7.88
CA LYS A 49 16.50 9.62 -6.44
C LYS A 49 15.09 9.84 -5.89
N PRO A 50 14.50 8.84 -5.23
CA PRO A 50 13.16 9.00 -4.67
C PRO A 50 13.19 9.96 -3.48
N GLU A 51 12.16 10.79 -3.38
CA GLU A 51 11.88 11.54 -2.16
C GLU A 51 11.33 10.59 -1.08
N ASN A 52 11.69 10.87 0.16
CA ASN A 52 11.13 10.22 1.33
C ASN A 52 10.24 11.22 2.08
N TYR A 53 9.18 10.70 2.68
CA TYR A 53 8.21 11.52 3.37
C TYR A 53 8.06 11.12 4.83
N GLN A 54 7.62 12.07 5.62
CA GLN A 54 7.17 11.89 6.99
C GLN A 54 5.77 12.47 7.16
N ILE A 55 4.95 11.78 7.93
CA ILE A 55 3.55 12.10 8.13
C ILE A 55 3.37 12.61 9.57
N SER A 56 2.75 13.78 9.73
CA SER A 56 2.38 14.33 11.04
C SER A 56 1.13 13.62 11.59
N LEU A 57 1.11 13.41 12.90
CA LEU A 57 -0.07 12.88 13.60
C LEU A 57 -1.25 13.85 13.58
N ILE A 58 -0.98 15.14 13.41
CA ILE A 58 -1.99 16.22 13.39
C ILE A 58 -1.83 17.07 12.13
N ASP A 59 -2.88 17.79 11.77
CA ASP A 59 -2.85 18.75 10.66
C ASP A 59 -1.87 19.90 10.94
N LYS A 60 -1.14 20.32 9.91
CA LYS A 60 -0.17 21.41 9.92
C LYS A 60 -0.39 22.33 8.71
N LYS A 61 -0.24 23.64 8.89
CA LYS A 61 -0.45 24.63 7.82
C LYS A 61 0.65 24.58 6.75
N ASP A 62 1.88 24.30 7.14
CA ASP A 62 3.11 24.26 6.34
C ASP A 62 3.38 22.87 5.71
N ALA A 63 2.41 21.95 5.77
CA ALA A 63 2.55 20.63 5.16
C ALA A 63 2.61 20.72 3.63
N LEU A 64 3.47 19.91 3.05
CA LEU A 64 3.66 19.80 1.60
C LEU A 64 2.41 19.26 0.89
N TYR A 65 1.68 18.33 1.53
CA TYR A 65 0.50 17.68 0.96
C TYR A 65 -0.47 17.21 2.07
N GLY A 66 -1.78 17.33 1.81
CA GLY A 66 -2.84 16.77 2.66
C GLY A 66 -2.80 17.22 4.12
N LYS A 67 -2.26 18.41 4.40
CA LYS A 67 -2.06 19.00 5.74
C LYS A 67 -1.18 18.21 6.70
N ARG A 68 -0.59 17.06 6.26
CA ARG A 68 0.16 16.17 7.16
C ARG A 68 1.48 15.66 6.58
N VAL A 69 1.71 15.76 5.27
CA VAL A 69 2.90 15.22 4.60
C VAL A 69 4.01 16.24 4.53
N PHE A 70 5.22 15.84 4.92
CA PHE A 70 6.45 16.63 4.83
C PHE A 70 7.54 15.83 4.15
N ARG A 71 8.51 16.49 3.51
CA ARG A 71 9.73 15.82 3.08
C ARG A 71 10.54 15.36 4.28
N LEU A 72 11.11 14.17 4.20
CA LEU A 72 12.08 13.69 5.17
C LEU A 72 13.47 14.10 4.70
N GLU A 73 14.01 15.17 5.27
CA GLU A 73 15.36 15.65 4.93
C GLU A 73 16.43 14.84 5.70
N LYS A 74 16.84 15.31 6.88
CA LYS A 74 17.89 14.68 7.69
C LYS A 74 17.37 13.97 8.92
N LYS A 75 16.30 14.48 9.54
CA LYS A 75 15.73 13.98 10.79
C LYS A 75 14.20 13.92 10.72
N ILE A 76 13.63 12.97 11.45
CA ILE A 76 12.17 12.88 11.62
C ILE A 76 11.73 14.00 12.57
N ILE A 77 10.78 14.80 12.14
CA ILE A 77 10.16 15.86 12.95
C ILE A 77 9.39 15.23 14.13
N LYS A 78 9.43 15.88 15.31
CA LYS A 78 8.67 15.43 16.48
C LYS A 78 7.17 15.28 16.14
N GLY A 79 6.58 14.16 16.49
CA GLY A 79 5.18 13.85 16.17
C GLY A 79 4.95 13.39 14.71
N CYS A 80 6.02 13.09 13.96
CA CYS A 80 5.93 12.53 12.61
C CYS A 80 6.46 11.10 12.55
N PHE A 81 6.03 10.34 11.54
CA PHE A 81 6.54 9.00 11.21
C PHE A 81 6.79 8.87 9.71
N VAL A 82 7.69 7.98 9.35
CA VAL A 82 8.09 7.79 7.94
C VAL A 82 7.06 6.94 7.21
N GLN A 83 6.53 7.48 6.10
CA GLN A 83 5.58 6.77 5.25
C GLN A 83 5.57 7.39 3.84
N ASP A 84 5.35 6.57 2.81
CA ASP A 84 5.16 7.06 1.43
C ASP A 84 3.84 7.83 1.29
N VAL A 85 3.86 8.89 0.47
CA VAL A 85 2.69 9.76 0.26
C VAL A 85 1.52 9.02 -0.40
N GLY A 86 1.79 8.05 -1.27
CA GLY A 86 0.73 7.22 -1.87
C GLY A 86 0.02 6.37 -0.82
N ASN A 87 0.76 5.86 0.17
CA ASN A 87 0.17 5.14 1.28
C ASN A 87 -0.69 6.06 2.18
N PHE A 88 -0.23 7.30 2.42
CA PHE A 88 -1.02 8.32 3.10
C PHE A 88 -2.32 8.61 2.34
N GLU A 89 -2.25 8.79 1.01
CA GLU A 89 -3.43 9.03 0.16
C GLU A 89 -4.44 7.88 0.23
N VAL A 90 -3.96 6.62 0.14
CA VAL A 90 -4.84 5.45 0.25
C VAL A 90 -5.64 5.50 1.55
N ILE A 91 -4.97 5.60 2.70
CA ILE A 91 -5.63 5.58 4.01
C ILE A 91 -6.53 6.80 4.20
N SER A 92 -6.08 7.99 3.81
CA SER A 92 -6.87 9.24 3.88
C SER A 92 -8.15 9.16 3.05
N THR A 93 -8.16 8.36 2.00
CA THR A 93 -9.33 8.18 1.14
C THR A 93 -10.26 7.08 1.63
N VAL A 94 -9.71 5.95 2.10
CA VAL A 94 -10.53 4.77 2.42
C VAL A 94 -10.98 4.68 3.88
N HIS A 95 -10.41 5.44 4.80
CA HIS A 95 -10.78 5.37 6.23
C HIS A 95 -12.27 5.60 6.49
N LYS A 96 -12.95 6.35 5.61
CA LYS A 96 -14.40 6.61 5.68
C LYS A 96 -15.28 5.36 5.53
N PHE A 97 -14.74 4.27 4.96
CA PHE A 97 -15.45 3.00 4.86
C PHE A 97 -15.41 2.19 6.15
N PHE A 98 -14.48 2.47 7.05
CA PHE A 98 -14.42 1.76 8.32
C PHE A 98 -15.58 2.20 9.22
N LYS A 99 -16.37 1.20 9.63
CA LYS A 99 -17.47 1.38 10.57
C LYS A 99 -16.94 1.29 11.99
N ASN A 100 -17.62 2.02 12.89
CA ASN A 100 -17.24 2.08 14.29
C ASN A 100 -15.74 2.40 14.46
N LYS A 101 -15.31 2.99 15.49
CA LYS A 101 -13.89 3.36 15.67
C LYS A 101 -12.95 2.16 15.94
N ASN A 102 -13.49 0.91 15.96
CA ASN A 102 -12.70 -0.30 16.20
C ASN A 102 -12.44 -1.05 14.90
N LEU A 103 -11.18 -1.36 14.63
CA LEU A 103 -10.79 -2.15 13.47
C LEU A 103 -9.61 -3.07 13.77
N ILE A 104 -9.50 -4.15 13.00
CA ILE A 104 -8.30 -4.99 12.98
C ILE A 104 -7.46 -4.66 11.75
N ASP A 105 -6.15 -4.40 11.97
CA ASP A 105 -5.14 -4.23 10.93
C ASP A 105 -4.31 -5.51 10.81
N VAL A 106 -4.45 -6.18 9.68
CA VAL A 106 -3.81 -7.48 9.40
C VAL A 106 -2.54 -7.26 8.58
N CYS A 107 -1.44 -7.86 9.01
CA CYS A 107 -0.08 -7.59 8.49
C CYS A 107 0.36 -6.14 8.74
N ALA A 108 0.09 -5.65 9.95
CA ALA A 108 0.15 -4.24 10.30
C ALA A 108 1.58 -3.65 10.35
N ALA A 109 2.58 -4.47 10.62
CA ALA A 109 3.93 -3.97 10.86
C ALA A 109 4.66 -3.55 9.56
N PRO A 110 5.43 -2.46 9.57
CA PRO A 110 6.01 -1.74 10.71
C PRO A 110 5.13 -0.62 11.30
N GLY A 111 3.82 -0.52 10.92
CA GLY A 111 2.85 0.27 11.67
C GLY A 111 2.35 1.56 11.01
N GLY A 112 2.87 1.96 9.87
CA GLY A 112 2.52 3.25 9.27
C GLY A 112 1.01 3.46 9.05
N LYS A 113 0.27 2.44 8.57
CA LYS A 113 -1.18 2.50 8.37
C LYS A 113 -1.94 2.53 9.69
N SER A 114 -1.56 1.66 10.64
CA SER A 114 -2.13 1.65 12.00
C SER A 114 -1.95 2.97 12.72
N ILE A 115 -0.75 3.58 12.64
CA ILE A 115 -0.43 4.87 13.25
C ILE A 115 -1.29 5.97 12.65
N LEU A 116 -1.41 6.01 11.30
CA LEU A 116 -2.26 7.00 10.63
C LEU A 116 -3.73 6.84 11.03
N LEU A 117 -4.27 5.61 11.03
CA LEU A 117 -5.64 5.35 11.46
C LEU A 117 -5.88 5.72 12.92
N ASN A 118 -4.92 5.42 13.82
CA ASN A 118 -5.01 5.81 15.21
C ASN A 118 -5.05 7.35 15.34
N SER A 119 -4.25 8.09 14.56
CA SER A 119 -4.28 9.56 14.55
C SER A 119 -5.59 10.16 13.99
N LEU A 120 -6.38 9.37 13.27
CA LEU A 120 -7.73 9.69 12.80
C LEU A 120 -8.82 9.26 13.80
N GLY A 121 -8.42 8.80 14.99
CA GLY A 121 -9.31 8.43 16.08
C GLY A 121 -9.82 7.00 16.04
N PHE A 122 -9.21 6.11 15.25
CA PHE A 122 -9.55 4.69 15.27
C PHE A 122 -8.81 3.96 16.40
N ASN A 123 -9.52 3.03 17.05
CA ASN A 123 -8.92 2.06 17.96
C ASN A 123 -8.47 0.84 17.14
N VAL A 124 -7.17 0.74 16.90
CA VAL A 124 -6.59 -0.27 16.01
C VAL A 124 -6.10 -1.46 16.83
N TYR A 125 -6.62 -2.64 16.53
CA TYR A 125 -6.03 -3.90 16.95
C TYR A 125 -5.12 -4.41 15.84
N ALA A 126 -3.83 -4.27 16.00
CA ALA A 126 -2.83 -4.63 15.01
C ALA A 126 -2.31 -6.05 15.22
N ILE A 127 -2.15 -6.81 14.14
CA ILE A 127 -1.52 -8.12 14.17
C ILE A 127 -0.50 -8.28 13.04
N ASP A 128 0.60 -8.96 13.34
CA ASP A 128 1.61 -9.34 12.35
C ASP A 128 2.27 -10.65 12.74
N LYS A 129 2.78 -11.43 11.78
CA LYS A 129 3.49 -12.68 12.05
C LYS A 129 4.97 -12.48 12.37
N SER A 130 5.55 -11.36 11.95
CA SER A 130 6.99 -11.08 12.00
C SER A 130 7.37 -10.34 13.28
N GLN A 131 7.98 -11.02 14.24
CA GLN A 131 8.47 -10.39 15.46
C GLN A 131 9.45 -9.23 15.17
N LYS A 132 10.32 -9.38 14.15
CA LYS A 132 11.26 -8.33 13.74
C LYS A 132 10.53 -7.05 13.30
N GLN A 133 9.43 -7.17 12.57
CA GLN A 133 8.65 -6.02 12.12
C GLN A 133 7.81 -5.43 13.28
N ILE A 134 7.30 -6.28 14.15
CA ILE A 134 6.58 -5.85 15.37
C ILE A 134 7.49 -5.01 16.28
N ASN A 135 8.77 -5.36 16.40
CA ASN A 135 9.72 -4.55 17.17
C ASN A 135 9.83 -3.13 16.60
N LYS A 136 9.94 -2.99 15.27
CA LYS A 136 9.91 -1.66 14.61
C LYS A 136 8.59 -0.92 14.82
N PHE A 137 7.48 -1.64 14.82
CA PHE A 137 6.17 -1.06 15.14
C PHE A 137 6.17 -0.49 16.55
N LYS A 138 6.62 -1.28 17.54
CA LYS A 138 6.72 -0.86 18.96
C LYS A 138 7.65 0.35 19.14
N GLU A 139 8.80 0.36 18.47
CA GLU A 139 9.72 1.52 18.47
C GLU A 139 9.02 2.78 17.95
N ASN A 140 8.25 2.68 16.86
CA ASN A 140 7.52 3.80 16.29
C ASN A 140 6.43 4.34 17.24
N ILE A 141 5.57 3.46 17.80
CA ILE A 141 4.50 3.91 18.69
C ILE A 141 5.06 4.47 20.00
N ASN A 142 6.13 3.90 20.55
CA ASN A 142 6.80 4.43 21.74
C ASN A 142 7.37 5.83 21.48
N ARG A 143 8.09 6.00 20.35
CA ARG A 143 8.64 7.31 19.94
C ARG A 143 7.56 8.38 19.75
N LEU A 144 6.37 7.96 19.31
CA LEU A 144 5.22 8.84 19.06
C LEU A 144 4.29 8.97 20.27
N ASN A 145 4.59 8.27 21.38
CA ASN A 145 3.75 8.19 22.59
C ASN A 145 2.30 7.76 22.28
N LEU A 146 2.16 6.72 21.42
CA LEU A 146 0.86 6.17 21.04
C LEU A 146 0.58 4.85 21.75
N LYS A 147 -0.70 4.60 22.00
CA LYS A 147 -1.19 3.34 22.57
C LYS A 147 -1.94 2.56 21.48
N ILE A 148 -1.24 1.66 20.78
CA ILE A 148 -1.82 0.76 19.78
C ILE A 148 -1.50 -0.67 20.20
N ASN A 149 -2.53 -1.51 20.30
CA ASN A 149 -2.35 -2.91 20.65
C ASN A 149 -1.81 -3.68 19.43
N ILE A 150 -0.61 -4.26 19.54
CA ILE A 150 0.00 -5.10 18.52
C ILE A 150 0.36 -6.47 19.08
N GLN A 151 -0.04 -7.53 18.38
CA GLN A 151 0.24 -8.91 18.77
C GLN A 151 0.92 -9.70 17.65
N GLN A 152 1.82 -10.62 18.04
CA GLN A 152 2.41 -11.56 17.10
C GLN A 152 1.42 -12.68 16.79
N ILE A 153 0.79 -12.60 15.63
CA ILE A 153 -0.22 -13.57 15.20
C ILE A 153 -0.02 -13.88 13.72
N ASP A 154 0.09 -15.17 13.39
CA ASP A 154 -0.11 -15.64 12.01
C ASP A 154 -1.60 -15.64 11.72
N PHE A 155 -2.05 -14.68 10.93
CA PHE A 155 -3.48 -14.50 10.63
C PHE A 155 -4.12 -15.76 10.03
N LEU A 156 -3.42 -16.47 9.15
CA LEU A 156 -3.97 -17.67 8.52
C LEU A 156 -4.11 -18.85 9.48
N LYS A 157 -3.27 -18.96 10.51
CA LYS A 157 -3.29 -20.07 11.47
C LYS A 157 -4.21 -19.82 12.67
N LYS A 158 -4.33 -18.56 13.13
CA LYS A 158 -5.12 -18.20 14.32
C LYS A 158 -6.61 -18.46 14.09
N LYS A 159 -7.28 -19.10 15.04
CA LYS A 159 -8.75 -19.15 15.12
C LYS A 159 -9.24 -17.89 15.85
N PHE A 160 -10.12 -17.13 15.20
CA PHE A 160 -10.75 -15.94 15.76
C PHE A 160 -12.15 -16.30 16.24
N THR A 161 -12.47 -15.96 17.47
CA THR A 161 -13.80 -16.11 18.06
C THR A 161 -14.63 -14.84 17.91
N SER A 162 -13.96 -13.69 17.88
CA SER A 162 -14.60 -12.40 17.68
C SER A 162 -14.84 -12.09 16.20
N LYS A 163 -15.87 -11.29 15.94
CA LYS A 163 -16.17 -10.68 14.64
C LYS A 163 -15.75 -9.21 14.64
N TYR A 164 -15.51 -8.68 13.45
CA TYR A 164 -15.08 -7.29 13.24
C TYR A 164 -16.00 -6.59 12.25
N ASP A 165 -16.21 -5.29 12.42
CA ASP A 165 -16.95 -4.47 11.46
C ASP A 165 -16.04 -3.88 10.38
N SER A 166 -14.75 -3.79 10.68
CA SER A 166 -13.75 -3.18 9.81
C SER A 166 -12.44 -3.96 9.87
N ILE A 167 -11.93 -4.33 8.69
CA ILE A 167 -10.66 -5.03 8.52
C ILE A 167 -9.80 -4.26 7.52
N LEU A 168 -8.63 -3.81 7.94
CA LEU A 168 -7.57 -3.42 7.04
C LEU A 168 -6.70 -4.64 6.75
N LEU A 169 -6.55 -4.99 5.48
CA LEU A 169 -5.70 -6.09 5.04
C LEU A 169 -4.61 -5.56 4.12
N ASP A 170 -3.46 -5.19 4.72
CA ASP A 170 -2.24 -4.84 3.99
C ASP A 170 -1.48 -6.11 3.64
N ALA A 171 -1.93 -6.79 2.58
CA ALA A 171 -1.54 -8.15 2.31
C ALA A 171 -0.06 -8.27 1.84
N PRO A 172 0.65 -9.34 2.24
CA PRO A 172 2.00 -9.60 1.75
C PRO A 172 1.99 -9.74 0.22
N CYS A 173 2.92 -9.06 -0.45
CA CYS A 173 3.01 -9.00 -1.90
C CYS A 173 4.47 -8.91 -2.37
N SER A 174 4.68 -8.86 -3.69
CA SER A 174 6.01 -8.69 -4.31
C SER A 174 6.66 -7.34 -4.05
N ALA A 175 5.89 -6.36 -3.55
CA ALA A 175 6.30 -4.98 -3.40
C ALA A 175 6.69 -4.28 -4.73
N LEU A 176 6.19 -4.77 -5.88
CA LEU A 176 6.54 -4.26 -7.21
C LEU A 176 6.23 -2.75 -7.37
N GLY A 177 5.24 -2.22 -6.63
CA GLY A 177 4.90 -0.81 -6.61
C GLY A 177 5.92 0.10 -5.93
N THR A 178 6.88 -0.48 -5.19
CA THR A 178 7.94 0.28 -4.48
C THR A 178 9.23 0.43 -5.30
N PHE A 179 9.17 0.16 -6.59
CA PHE A 179 10.34 0.11 -7.51
C PHE A 179 11.21 1.39 -7.47
N ARG A 180 10.66 2.55 -7.16
CA ARG A 180 11.41 3.80 -7.04
C ARG A 180 12.47 3.72 -5.93
N ARG A 181 12.11 3.13 -4.79
CA ARG A 181 12.96 2.96 -3.62
C ARG A 181 13.73 1.65 -3.64
N ASN A 182 13.12 0.63 -4.22
CA ASN A 182 13.62 -0.75 -4.30
C ASN A 182 13.65 -1.23 -5.76
N PRO A 183 14.52 -0.68 -6.62
CA PRO A 183 14.50 -0.98 -8.06
C PRO A 183 14.82 -2.45 -8.39
N ASP A 184 15.41 -3.19 -7.48
CA ASP A 184 15.65 -4.63 -7.62
C ASP A 184 14.37 -5.47 -7.70
N VAL A 185 13.22 -4.95 -7.25
CA VAL A 185 11.93 -5.65 -7.42
C VAL A 185 11.53 -5.79 -8.89
N THR A 186 12.02 -4.93 -9.78
CA THR A 186 11.70 -4.97 -11.21
C THR A 186 12.34 -6.16 -11.93
N VAL A 187 13.42 -6.71 -11.37
CA VAL A 187 14.13 -7.90 -11.92
C VAL A 187 13.70 -9.18 -11.22
N LYS A 188 13.03 -9.09 -10.10
CA LYS A 188 12.58 -10.23 -9.29
C LYS A 188 11.15 -10.66 -9.65
N ILE A 189 10.74 -10.43 -10.89
CA ILE A 189 9.39 -10.82 -11.36
C ILE A 189 9.40 -12.33 -11.63
N ASP A 190 9.00 -13.11 -10.64
CA ASP A 190 8.91 -14.56 -10.70
C ASP A 190 7.44 -14.97 -10.63
N LYS A 191 6.91 -15.48 -11.75
CA LYS A 191 5.51 -15.90 -11.87
C LYS A 191 5.09 -16.99 -10.87
N PRO A 192 5.86 -18.04 -10.60
CA PRO A 192 5.58 -19.01 -9.53
C PRO A 192 5.44 -18.36 -8.16
N VAL A 193 6.37 -17.47 -7.79
CA VAL A 193 6.33 -16.74 -6.51
C VAL A 193 5.08 -15.86 -6.42
N MET A 194 4.76 -15.13 -7.49
CA MET A 194 3.58 -14.27 -7.53
C MET A 194 2.26 -15.05 -7.46
N LYS A 195 2.18 -16.23 -8.11
CA LYS A 195 1.02 -17.12 -7.97
C LYS A 195 0.86 -17.65 -6.55
N LYS A 196 1.96 -17.92 -5.85
CA LYS A 196 1.94 -18.31 -4.43
C LYS A 196 1.42 -17.14 -3.56
N GLN A 197 1.87 -15.92 -3.83
CA GLN A 197 1.36 -14.72 -3.14
C GLN A 197 -0.14 -14.54 -3.42
N GLN A 198 -0.58 -14.65 -4.67
CA GLN A 198 -1.99 -14.59 -5.04
C GLN A 198 -2.84 -15.55 -4.22
N LYS A 199 -2.41 -16.83 -4.11
CA LYS A 199 -3.12 -17.84 -3.32
C LYS A 199 -3.22 -17.42 -1.84
N THR A 200 -2.13 -16.92 -1.27
CA THR A 200 -2.09 -16.41 0.11
C THR A 200 -3.05 -15.24 0.30
N GLN A 201 -3.05 -14.27 -0.59
CA GLN A 201 -3.90 -13.08 -0.55
C GLN A 201 -5.39 -13.46 -0.62
N ILE A 202 -5.76 -14.39 -1.51
CA ILE A 202 -7.12 -14.92 -1.61
C ILE A 202 -7.52 -15.58 -0.29
N GLN A 203 -6.69 -16.46 0.27
CA GLN A 203 -6.96 -17.11 1.56
C GLN A 203 -7.15 -16.09 2.69
N MET A 204 -6.37 -15.01 2.69
CA MET A 204 -6.49 -13.94 3.68
C MET A 204 -7.80 -13.17 3.54
N ILE A 205 -8.23 -12.83 2.31
CA ILE A 205 -9.54 -12.19 2.09
C ILE A 205 -10.68 -13.13 2.50
N GLU A 206 -10.64 -14.40 2.12
CA GLU A 206 -11.65 -15.40 2.50
C GLU A 206 -11.74 -15.57 4.02
N LYS A 207 -10.60 -15.57 4.70
CA LYS A 207 -10.57 -15.61 6.16
C LYS A 207 -11.11 -14.33 6.78
N SER A 208 -10.80 -13.19 6.21
CA SER A 208 -11.36 -11.89 6.61
C SER A 208 -12.89 -11.90 6.49
N LEU A 209 -13.44 -12.40 5.38
CA LEU A 209 -14.90 -12.53 5.20
C LEU A 209 -15.56 -13.43 6.26
N LYS A 210 -14.86 -14.48 6.75
CA LYS A 210 -15.38 -15.36 7.82
C LYS A 210 -15.51 -14.65 9.17
N ILE A 211 -14.57 -13.75 9.49
CA ILE A 211 -14.53 -13.00 10.75
C ILE A 211 -15.16 -11.61 10.64
N LEU A 212 -15.63 -11.21 9.47
CA LEU A 212 -16.32 -9.95 9.24
C LEU A 212 -17.80 -10.08 9.59
N ASN A 213 -18.35 -9.08 10.27
CA ASN A 213 -19.77 -8.93 10.49
C ASN A 213 -20.51 -8.66 9.17
N LYS A 214 -21.83 -8.90 9.15
CA LYS A 214 -22.71 -8.44 8.07
C LYS A 214 -22.61 -6.92 7.97
N ASN A 215 -22.60 -6.39 6.76
CA ASN A 215 -22.38 -4.98 6.42
C ASN A 215 -21.03 -4.42 6.89
N GLY A 216 -20.08 -5.26 7.29
CA GLY A 216 -18.72 -4.86 7.59
C GLY A 216 -17.87 -4.68 6.31
N PHE A 217 -16.71 -4.06 6.46
CA PHE A 217 -15.82 -3.72 5.34
C PHE A 217 -14.43 -4.33 5.49
N ILE A 218 -13.90 -4.83 4.37
CA ILE A 218 -12.49 -5.14 4.20
C ILE A 218 -11.90 -4.10 3.25
N VAL A 219 -10.84 -3.43 3.67
CA VAL A 219 -9.99 -2.65 2.79
C VAL A 219 -8.76 -3.48 2.47
N TYR A 220 -8.71 -4.01 1.24
CA TYR A 220 -7.58 -4.79 0.73
C TYR A 220 -6.57 -3.84 0.09
N ILE A 221 -5.31 -3.90 0.50
CA ILE A 221 -4.22 -3.08 -0.02
C ILE A 221 -3.01 -3.97 -0.33
N VAL A 222 -2.32 -3.66 -1.42
CA VAL A 222 -0.97 -4.19 -1.73
C VAL A 222 -0.10 -3.11 -2.34
N CYS A 223 1.18 -3.09 -2.01
CA CYS A 223 2.18 -2.23 -2.67
C CYS A 223 2.71 -2.89 -3.95
N SER A 224 1.80 -3.29 -4.83
CA SER A 224 2.08 -3.94 -6.11
C SER A 224 1.09 -3.46 -7.17
N PHE A 225 1.50 -3.55 -8.43
CA PHE A 225 0.60 -3.37 -9.58
C PHE A 225 0.55 -4.62 -10.46
N HIS A 226 1.18 -5.73 -10.04
CA HIS A 226 1.10 -6.98 -10.79
C HIS A 226 -0.34 -7.53 -10.79
N PRO A 227 -0.92 -7.90 -11.97
CA PRO A 227 -2.30 -8.39 -12.04
C PRO A 227 -2.60 -9.54 -11.09
N PHE A 228 -1.66 -10.49 -10.92
CA PHE A 228 -1.82 -11.63 -10.00
C PHE A 228 -2.04 -11.23 -8.54
N GLU A 229 -1.54 -10.08 -8.12
CA GLU A 229 -1.64 -9.61 -6.74
C GLU A 229 -2.72 -8.52 -6.54
N THR A 230 -3.35 -8.09 -7.62
CA THR A 230 -4.28 -6.96 -7.65
C THR A 230 -5.63 -7.39 -8.25
N ILE A 231 -5.87 -7.05 -9.51
CA ILE A 231 -7.15 -7.23 -10.19
C ILE A 231 -7.59 -8.70 -10.14
N GLU A 232 -6.70 -9.65 -10.47
CA GLU A 232 -7.05 -11.08 -10.51
C GLU A 232 -7.37 -11.67 -9.12
N VAL A 233 -6.83 -11.12 -8.04
CA VAL A 233 -7.23 -11.51 -6.67
C VAL A 233 -8.68 -11.15 -6.44
N ILE A 234 -9.06 -9.90 -6.74
CA ILE A 234 -10.41 -9.42 -6.50
C ILE A 234 -11.42 -10.11 -7.43
N ASP A 235 -11.05 -10.33 -8.70
CA ASP A 235 -11.88 -11.06 -9.67
C ASP A 235 -12.25 -12.45 -9.15
N LYS A 236 -11.27 -13.21 -8.64
CA LYS A 236 -11.51 -14.54 -8.05
C LYS A 236 -12.40 -14.48 -6.80
N ILE A 237 -12.24 -13.46 -5.98
CA ILE A 237 -13.08 -13.25 -4.78
C ILE A 237 -14.52 -12.94 -5.19
N VAL A 238 -14.75 -12.04 -6.15
CA VAL A 238 -16.08 -11.68 -6.66
C VAL A 238 -16.77 -12.87 -7.35
N GLN A 239 -16.03 -13.67 -8.12
CA GLN A 239 -16.57 -14.87 -8.75
C GLN A 239 -17.03 -15.91 -7.72
N LYS A 240 -16.26 -16.09 -6.64
CA LYS A 240 -16.51 -17.10 -5.62
C LYS A 240 -17.57 -16.70 -4.58
N HIS A 241 -17.66 -15.43 -4.23
CA HIS A 241 -18.49 -14.92 -3.15
C HIS A 241 -19.60 -14.00 -3.68
N LYS A 242 -20.84 -14.47 -3.64
CA LYS A 242 -22.02 -13.70 -4.10
C LYS A 242 -22.60 -12.78 -3.01
N ASN A 243 -22.10 -12.89 -1.79
CA ASN A 243 -22.57 -12.13 -0.62
C ASN A 243 -21.64 -10.93 -0.30
N ILE A 244 -20.97 -10.42 -1.31
CA ILE A 244 -20.11 -9.23 -1.20
C ILE A 244 -20.50 -8.16 -2.22
N ARG A 245 -20.13 -6.92 -1.91
CA ARG A 245 -20.22 -5.76 -2.80
C ARG A 245 -18.90 -5.02 -2.81
N LEU A 246 -18.46 -4.61 -4.00
CA LEU A 246 -17.32 -3.69 -4.13
C LEU A 246 -17.81 -2.26 -4.10
N HIS A 247 -17.06 -1.38 -3.46
CA HIS A 247 -17.36 0.04 -3.36
C HIS A 247 -16.45 0.90 -4.19
N ASP A 248 -17.02 1.95 -4.79
CA ASP A 248 -16.25 2.94 -5.51
C ASP A 248 -15.49 3.87 -4.55
N ILE A 249 -14.24 4.12 -4.93
CA ILE A 249 -13.35 5.03 -4.23
C ILE A 249 -13.27 6.33 -5.03
N HIS A 250 -13.64 7.44 -4.41
CA HIS A 250 -13.58 8.75 -5.06
C HIS A 250 -12.31 9.49 -4.64
N SER A 251 -11.32 9.50 -5.54
CA SER A 251 -10.10 10.30 -5.44
C SER A 251 -9.57 10.63 -6.84
N ASN A 252 -9.21 11.89 -7.08
CA ASN A 252 -8.55 12.32 -8.30
C ASN A 252 -7.07 11.92 -8.36
N LYS A 253 -6.56 11.29 -7.31
CA LYS A 253 -5.20 10.76 -7.20
C LYS A 253 -5.12 9.25 -7.49
N MET A 254 -6.26 8.65 -7.83
CA MET A 254 -6.35 7.21 -8.09
C MET A 254 -6.93 6.93 -9.48
N ILE A 255 -6.51 5.81 -10.07
CA ILE A 255 -6.97 5.32 -11.37
C ILE A 255 -7.82 4.07 -11.12
N LYS A 256 -9.08 4.10 -11.52
CA LYS A 256 -9.97 2.93 -11.49
C LYS A 256 -9.54 1.92 -12.55
N ARG A 257 -9.48 0.66 -12.18
CA ARG A 257 -9.26 -0.50 -13.06
C ARG A 257 -10.11 -1.65 -12.57
N GLN A 258 -11.07 -2.10 -13.40
CA GLN A 258 -11.98 -3.20 -13.05
C GLN A 258 -12.49 -3.09 -11.58
N ASN A 259 -12.06 -4.00 -10.73
CA ASN A 259 -12.53 -4.16 -9.35
C ASN A 259 -11.63 -3.49 -8.29
N GLY A 260 -10.89 -2.45 -8.67
CA GLY A 260 -10.04 -1.74 -7.73
C GLY A 260 -9.39 -0.47 -8.30
N TYR A 261 -8.52 0.12 -7.52
CA TYR A 261 -7.92 1.42 -7.79
C TYR A 261 -6.43 1.38 -7.57
N PHE A 262 -5.69 2.01 -8.47
CA PHE A 262 -4.24 2.23 -8.32
C PHE A 262 -3.96 3.68 -7.97
N ILE A 263 -3.01 3.93 -7.10
CA ILE A 263 -2.44 5.26 -6.96
C ILE A 263 -1.87 5.70 -8.31
N ASN A 264 -2.23 6.89 -8.74
CA ASN A 264 -1.64 7.54 -9.90
C ASN A 264 -0.33 8.24 -9.51
N PRO A 265 0.85 7.66 -9.79
CA PRO A 265 2.11 8.23 -9.33
C PRO A 265 2.39 9.60 -9.97
N LEU A 266 1.85 9.87 -11.16
CA LEU A 266 1.96 11.17 -11.84
C LEU A 266 1.28 12.30 -11.05
N SER A 267 0.24 11.97 -10.26
CA SER A 267 -0.44 12.96 -9.40
C SER A 267 0.42 13.52 -8.27
N PHE A 268 1.56 12.90 -8.00
CA PHE A 268 2.50 13.30 -6.95
C PHE A 268 3.85 13.79 -7.54
N LYS A 269 3.93 13.99 -8.86
CA LYS A 269 5.16 14.40 -9.55
C LYS A 269 5.78 15.65 -8.95
N GLU A 270 4.98 16.68 -8.70
CA GLU A 270 5.42 18.00 -8.21
C GLU A 270 6.05 17.93 -6.80
N ILE A 271 5.65 16.97 -6.01
CA ILE A 271 6.21 16.79 -4.66
C ILE A 271 7.30 15.71 -4.60
N GLY A 272 7.64 15.07 -5.73
CA GLY A 272 8.72 14.07 -5.81
C GLY A 272 8.25 12.63 -6.03
N GLY A 273 6.94 12.44 -6.29
CA GLY A 273 6.33 11.15 -6.66
C GLY A 273 5.93 10.27 -5.49
N SER A 274 5.25 9.19 -5.78
CA SER A 274 4.76 8.19 -4.82
C SER A 274 5.07 6.77 -5.28
N ASP A 275 5.02 5.82 -4.35
CA ASP A 275 4.90 4.40 -4.69
C ASP A 275 3.51 4.10 -5.25
N ILE A 276 3.38 2.97 -5.94
CA ILE A 276 2.10 2.51 -6.48
C ILE A 276 1.49 1.50 -5.54
N PHE A 277 0.29 1.81 -5.07
CA PHE A 277 -0.54 0.92 -4.28
C PHE A 277 -1.79 0.55 -5.08
N PHE A 278 -2.25 -0.66 -4.92
CA PHE A 278 -3.57 -1.08 -5.33
C PHE A 278 -4.47 -1.17 -4.10
N VAL A 279 -5.73 -0.77 -4.25
CA VAL A 279 -6.73 -0.83 -3.18
C VAL A 279 -8.08 -1.26 -3.74
N SER A 280 -8.78 -2.11 -2.98
CA SER A 280 -10.17 -2.48 -3.22
C SER A 280 -10.94 -2.49 -1.89
N VAL A 281 -12.16 -2.01 -1.91
CA VAL A 281 -13.05 -1.96 -0.74
C VAL A 281 -14.18 -2.96 -0.94
N ILE A 282 -14.25 -3.94 -0.05
CA ILE A 282 -15.17 -5.07 -0.09
C ILE A 282 -16.11 -4.98 1.10
N GLU A 283 -17.42 -4.90 0.86
CA GLU A 283 -18.46 -5.02 1.87
C GLU A 283 -19.02 -6.43 1.89
N LYS A 284 -19.26 -6.99 3.07
CA LYS A 284 -20.03 -8.22 3.25
C LYS A 284 -21.49 -7.89 3.44
N VAL A 285 -22.35 -8.18 2.44
CA VAL A 285 -23.78 -7.79 2.47
C VAL A 285 -24.70 -8.81 3.12
N ARG A 286 -24.28 -10.09 3.26
CA ARG A 286 -25.04 -11.19 3.90
C ARG A 286 -24.16 -12.09 4.75
#